data_177901a67b889121c21fe6701a8b2a78
#
_entry.id   177901a67b889121c21fe6701a8b2a78
#
_cell.length_a   1.000
_cell.length_b   1.000
_cell.length_c   1.000
_cell.angle_alpha   90.00
_cell.angle_beta   90.00
_cell.angle_gamma   90.00
#
_symmetry.space_group_name_H-M   'P 1'
#
loop_
_entity.id
_entity.type
_entity.pdbx_description
1 polymer ?
#
loop_
_entity_poly.entity_id
_entity_poly.type
_entity_poly.pdbx_seq_one_letter_code
_entity_poly.pdbx_strand_id
1 'polypeptide(L)'
;MADDFRPHLLITEDDVEAIENKKQARSKDLGLDRMKHGTKLSTGLQEIVSAYTRVQGTDSLRDEDIRLFEVVLQEGEKFSNKTLREFLEQEGMTLAKVKDSRHAIVSSSKSKFDSLQQRVGAYRDNKRSNKKFQYIDDFQFPDGMGKQAPSIKELLEREATFPLDVEIMEQLLPKGTDPQVQARAEERLIALIEQNQGKIQAKPYKLSDGTPIVRAEIPLGKLEEISGDTIVSHVAPTGFYATSPMYTVQAGTPMTLNPNVSIDELPIVAVLDTGVDFPLELEPLVVEHWVPTGATPGDKKHGTNVASKVAFENLGEQLASGILTPRARIIDCNIRGLDPDSNKPDRPDLICNSTMIARIKEAVLRYKDITKIFNFSSSEETPIQGDEISILGYELDVLAIQYGVKFTISAGNHYLYRSQDTLEDILKDDDNRIAAPADSMLNIAVGAIVGAEHKEGLSRQYDVAPYSRIGPGFRGFRKPDIVSLAGTMTKAGVVPPDEYAMMIASGGQWAFQAGTSFTAPIVAGDLAEISQ
;
A
#
# COMPACT_ATOMS: atom_id res chain seq x y z
N MET A 1 -28.50 34.68 -3.69
CA MET A 1 -29.01 33.30 -3.67
C MET A 1 -28.31 32.64 -2.51
N ALA A 2 -29.07 32.25 -1.50
CA ALA A 2 -28.49 31.71 -0.27
C ALA A 2 -27.87 30.34 -0.58
N ASP A 3 -26.62 30.18 -0.19
CA ASP A 3 -25.87 28.93 -0.27
C ASP A 3 -26.60 27.84 0.50
N ASP A 4 -27.12 26.86 -0.23
CA ASP A 4 -27.74 25.66 0.35
C ASP A 4 -26.59 24.67 0.73
N PHE A 5 -25.70 25.13 1.60
CA PHE A 5 -24.69 24.29 2.21
C PHE A 5 -25.40 23.31 3.15
N ARG A 6 -25.56 22.07 2.70
CA ARG A 6 -25.97 20.99 3.58
C ARG A 6 -24.81 20.70 4.52
N PRO A 7 -24.97 20.95 5.84
CA PRO A 7 -23.91 20.63 6.79
C PRO A 7 -23.59 19.13 6.69
N HIS A 8 -22.33 18.79 6.48
CA HIS A 8 -21.89 17.41 6.58
C HIS A 8 -22.14 16.91 8.00
N LEU A 9 -22.79 15.77 8.13
CA LEU A 9 -22.98 15.11 9.42
C LEU A 9 -21.61 14.60 9.87
N LEU A 10 -20.99 15.30 10.81
CA LEU A 10 -19.78 14.81 11.49
C LEU A 10 -20.25 13.93 12.65
N ILE A 11 -20.06 12.61 12.51
CA ILE A 11 -20.32 11.67 13.62
C ILE A 11 -19.03 11.57 14.43
N THR A 12 -19.07 12.08 15.65
CA THR A 12 -17.96 11.98 16.62
C THR A 12 -18.17 10.79 17.54
N GLU A 13 -17.16 10.42 18.33
CA GLU A 13 -17.31 9.35 19.34
C GLU A 13 -18.41 9.68 20.38
N ASP A 14 -18.69 10.95 20.63
CA ASP A 14 -19.73 11.43 21.54
C ASP A 14 -21.15 11.26 20.95
N ASP A 15 -21.27 11.12 19.64
CA ASP A 15 -22.54 10.91 18.93
C ASP A 15 -22.92 9.43 18.84
N VAL A 16 -22.05 8.52 19.28
CA VAL A 16 -22.25 7.07 19.21
C VAL A 16 -22.48 6.49 20.59
N GLU A 17 -23.74 6.25 20.95
CA GLU A 17 -24.03 5.39 22.10
C GLU A 17 -23.65 3.94 21.80
N ALA A 18 -22.68 3.42 22.55
CA ALA A 18 -22.38 2.00 22.55
C ALA A 18 -23.58 1.23 23.13
N ILE A 19 -24.49 0.79 22.27
CA ILE A 19 -25.56 -0.11 22.67
C ILE A 19 -24.93 -1.46 22.98
N GLU A 20 -24.64 -1.72 24.27
CA GLU A 20 -24.36 -3.07 24.74
C GLU A 20 -25.59 -3.96 24.50
N ASN A 21 -25.54 -4.70 23.43
CA ASN A 21 -26.58 -5.69 23.15
C ASN A 21 -26.38 -6.89 24.11
N LYS A 22 -26.95 -6.77 25.33
CA LYS A 22 -26.94 -7.81 26.39
C LYS A 22 -27.74 -9.06 26.05
N LYS A 23 -28.13 -9.29 24.80
CA LYS A 23 -28.59 -10.59 24.37
C LYS A 23 -27.39 -11.51 24.30
N GLN A 24 -27.15 -12.27 25.38
CA GLN A 24 -26.40 -13.51 25.29
C GLN A 24 -27.02 -14.33 24.16
N ALA A 25 -26.41 -14.29 22.98
CA ALA A 25 -26.78 -15.15 21.91
C ALA A 25 -26.58 -16.58 22.42
N ARG A 26 -27.71 -17.30 22.65
CA ARG A 26 -27.64 -18.75 22.92
C ARG A 26 -26.84 -19.34 21.77
N SER A 27 -25.76 -20.06 22.10
CA SER A 27 -24.94 -20.73 21.10
C SER A 27 -25.87 -21.55 20.20
N LYS A 28 -25.97 -21.18 18.92
CA LYS A 28 -26.80 -21.91 17.95
C LYS A 28 -26.15 -23.28 17.81
N ASP A 29 -26.91 -24.34 18.09
CA ASP A 29 -26.49 -25.71 17.79
C ASP A 29 -26.54 -25.90 16.27
N LEU A 30 -25.41 -26.19 15.65
CA LEU A 30 -25.32 -26.41 14.20
C LEU A 30 -25.79 -27.82 13.78
N GLY A 31 -26.15 -28.67 14.73
CA GLY A 31 -26.64 -30.00 14.44
C GLY A 31 -25.59 -30.95 13.83
N LEU A 32 -24.32 -30.68 14.01
CA LEU A 32 -23.23 -31.49 13.46
C LEU A 32 -23.09 -32.81 14.20
N ASP A 33 -22.81 -33.89 13.45
CA ASP A 33 -22.33 -35.15 14.01
C ASP A 33 -20.98 -34.94 14.66
N ARG A 34 -20.94 -34.88 16.00
CA ARG A 34 -19.76 -34.57 16.76
C ARG A 34 -18.64 -35.58 16.58
N MET A 35 -18.96 -36.86 16.40
CA MET A 35 -17.96 -37.89 16.18
C MET A 35 -17.25 -37.65 14.82
N LYS A 36 -18.04 -37.48 13.77
CA LYS A 36 -17.48 -37.21 12.44
C LYS A 36 -16.73 -35.90 12.38
N HIS A 37 -17.34 -34.83 12.88
CA HIS A 37 -16.75 -33.49 12.88
C HIS A 37 -15.50 -33.42 13.79
N GLY A 38 -15.57 -33.95 15.02
CA GLY A 38 -14.43 -33.99 15.92
C GLY A 38 -13.27 -34.87 15.43
N THR A 39 -13.57 -35.90 14.61
CA THR A 39 -12.55 -36.68 13.92
C THR A 39 -11.83 -35.82 12.90
N LYS A 40 -12.55 -35.05 12.08
CA LYS A 40 -11.96 -34.10 11.11
C LYS A 40 -11.01 -33.14 11.82
N LEU A 41 -11.47 -32.47 12.89
CA LEU A 41 -10.66 -31.54 13.67
C LEU A 41 -9.41 -32.22 14.28
N SER A 42 -9.55 -33.44 14.79
CA SER A 42 -8.42 -34.18 15.35
C SER A 42 -7.40 -34.56 14.27
N THR A 43 -7.85 -34.91 13.08
CA THR A 43 -6.98 -35.21 11.93
C THR A 43 -6.20 -33.97 11.51
N GLY A 44 -6.85 -32.81 11.36
CA GLY A 44 -6.17 -31.54 11.05
C GLY A 44 -5.08 -31.20 12.07
N LEU A 45 -5.37 -31.34 13.38
CA LEU A 45 -4.36 -31.12 14.42
C LEU A 45 -3.19 -32.12 14.34
N GLN A 46 -3.43 -33.37 13.95
CA GLN A 46 -2.37 -34.38 13.75
C GLN A 46 -1.51 -34.06 12.52
N GLU A 47 -2.14 -33.58 11.44
CA GLU A 47 -1.42 -33.15 10.25
C GLU A 47 -0.49 -31.97 10.55
N ILE A 48 -0.94 -31.01 11.37
CA ILE A 48 -0.10 -29.90 11.86
C ILE A 48 1.11 -30.46 12.63
N VAL A 49 0.92 -31.39 13.57
CA VAL A 49 2.05 -32.03 14.30
C VAL A 49 3.01 -32.69 13.34
N SER A 50 2.48 -33.43 12.36
CA SER A 50 3.29 -34.14 11.38
C SER A 50 4.09 -33.20 10.50
N ALA A 51 3.51 -32.05 10.11
CA ALA A 51 4.19 -31.01 9.34
C ALA A 51 5.33 -30.37 10.15
N TYR A 52 5.07 -30.01 11.40
CA TYR A 52 6.13 -29.51 12.31
C TYR A 52 7.26 -30.51 12.50
N THR A 53 6.95 -31.79 12.61
CA THR A 53 7.99 -32.84 12.76
C THR A 53 8.85 -32.99 11.50
N ARG A 54 8.29 -32.79 10.31
CA ARG A 54 9.04 -32.83 9.03
C ARG A 54 9.99 -31.64 8.87
N VAL A 55 9.59 -30.47 9.33
CA VAL A 55 10.40 -29.23 9.25
C VAL A 55 11.54 -29.23 10.28
N GLN A 56 11.46 -30.02 11.33
CA GLN A 56 12.46 -30.10 12.40
C GLN A 56 13.84 -30.65 12.00
N GLY A 57 14.06 -31.05 10.75
CA GLY A 57 15.39 -31.51 10.27
C GLY A 57 16.47 -30.43 10.22
N THR A 58 16.13 -29.15 10.35
CA THR A 58 17.06 -28.01 10.27
C THR A 58 16.80 -27.02 11.40
N ASP A 59 17.46 -27.22 12.46
CA ASP A 59 17.71 -26.49 13.69
C ASP A 59 17.51 -24.95 13.69
N SER A 60 16.69 -24.43 14.58
CA SER A 60 16.93 -23.30 15.48
C SER A 60 15.68 -22.67 16.12
N LEU A 61 14.47 -22.76 15.57
CA LEU A 61 13.28 -22.55 16.39
C LEU A 61 12.80 -23.92 16.87
N ARG A 62 13.14 -24.21 18.10
CA ARG A 62 12.58 -25.36 18.76
C ARG A 62 11.08 -25.17 18.85
N ASP A 63 10.35 -26.21 18.50
CA ASP A 63 8.93 -26.43 18.64
C ASP A 63 8.32 -26.04 20.02
N GLU A 64 9.15 -25.52 20.90
CA GLU A 64 8.84 -25.31 22.32
C GLU A 64 8.12 -23.99 22.58
N ASP A 65 8.29 -22.99 21.70
CA ASP A 65 7.82 -21.64 21.99
C ASP A 65 6.41 -21.36 21.42
N ILE A 66 6.22 -21.45 20.12
CA ILE A 66 4.94 -21.10 19.49
C ILE A 66 4.68 -21.99 18.26
N ARG A 67 3.47 -22.53 18.14
CA ARG A 67 2.95 -23.17 16.94
C ARG A 67 1.99 -22.23 16.22
N LEU A 68 2.23 -22.02 14.94
CA LEU A 68 1.37 -21.24 14.05
C LEU A 68 0.60 -22.21 13.15
N PHE A 69 -0.72 -22.06 13.09
CA PHE A 69 -1.59 -22.88 12.24
C PHE A 69 -2.84 -22.13 11.85
N GLU A 70 -3.52 -22.61 10.83
CA GLU A 70 -4.72 -21.99 10.31
C GLU A 70 -5.97 -22.58 10.96
N VAL A 71 -6.90 -21.70 11.33
CA VAL A 71 -8.25 -22.06 11.78
C VAL A 71 -9.21 -21.66 10.66
N VAL A 72 -10.00 -22.63 10.20
CA VAL A 72 -11.07 -22.40 9.24
C VAL A 72 -12.41 -22.48 9.97
N LEU A 73 -13.25 -21.46 9.82
CA LEU A 73 -14.58 -21.43 10.44
C LEU A 73 -15.64 -22.10 9.55
N GLN A 74 -16.71 -22.59 10.17
CA GLN A 74 -17.91 -23.08 9.47
C GLN A 74 -18.53 -21.98 8.61
N GLU A 75 -19.24 -22.37 7.59
CA GLU A 75 -19.99 -21.45 6.73
C GLU A 75 -20.98 -20.61 7.55
N GLY A 76 -20.95 -19.28 7.34
CA GLY A 76 -21.78 -18.33 8.09
C GLY A 76 -21.15 -17.81 9.39
N GLU A 77 -20.07 -18.41 9.89
CA GLU A 77 -19.32 -17.91 11.04
C GLU A 77 -18.21 -16.95 10.59
N LYS A 78 -17.85 -15.98 11.44
CA LYS A 78 -16.84 -14.93 11.10
C LYS A 78 -15.95 -14.62 12.28
N PHE A 79 -14.66 -14.37 12.01
CA PHE A 79 -13.69 -13.91 13.01
C PHE A 79 -14.01 -12.52 13.61
N SER A 80 -14.90 -11.73 13.03
CA SER A 80 -15.41 -10.49 13.64
C SER A 80 -16.30 -10.74 14.88
N ASN A 81 -16.80 -11.99 15.08
CA ASN A 81 -17.60 -12.35 16.24
C ASN A 81 -16.77 -12.37 17.53
N LYS A 82 -17.05 -11.46 18.47
CA LYS A 82 -16.35 -11.34 19.75
C LYS A 82 -16.39 -12.66 20.57
N THR A 83 -17.57 -13.29 20.64
CA THR A 83 -17.74 -14.54 21.40
C THR A 83 -16.90 -15.69 20.84
N LEU A 84 -16.66 -15.71 19.55
CA LEU A 84 -15.81 -16.70 18.90
C LEU A 84 -14.33 -16.44 19.20
N ARG A 85 -13.90 -15.17 19.15
CA ARG A 85 -12.52 -14.78 19.52
C ARG A 85 -12.21 -15.16 20.98
N GLU A 86 -13.11 -14.81 21.92
CA GLU A 86 -12.99 -15.18 23.31
C GLU A 86 -12.90 -16.71 23.51
N PHE A 87 -13.65 -17.48 22.72
CA PHE A 87 -13.56 -18.93 22.72
C PHE A 87 -12.19 -19.41 22.25
N LEU A 88 -11.66 -18.89 21.13
CA LEU A 88 -10.34 -19.26 20.65
C LEU A 88 -9.25 -18.98 21.69
N GLU A 89 -9.29 -17.81 22.33
CA GLU A 89 -8.36 -17.44 23.39
C GLU A 89 -8.46 -18.40 24.61
N GLN A 90 -9.67 -18.74 25.04
CA GLN A 90 -9.91 -19.71 26.12
C GLN A 90 -9.34 -21.10 25.78
N GLU A 91 -9.41 -21.48 24.51
CA GLU A 91 -8.83 -22.73 24.02
C GLU A 91 -7.33 -22.64 23.72
N GLY A 92 -6.70 -21.50 24.06
CA GLY A 92 -5.26 -21.29 23.94
C GLY A 92 -4.78 -20.92 22.55
N MET A 93 -5.69 -20.46 21.68
CA MET A 93 -5.41 -19.99 20.34
C MET A 93 -5.48 -18.45 20.31
N THR A 94 -4.38 -17.79 20.08
CA THR A 94 -4.31 -16.33 19.94
C THR A 94 -4.25 -15.97 18.46
N LEU A 95 -5.13 -15.06 18.01
CA LEU A 95 -5.15 -14.61 16.62
C LEU A 95 -3.84 -13.88 16.28
N ALA A 96 -3.15 -14.33 15.26
CA ALA A 96 -1.96 -13.70 14.70
C ALA A 96 -2.32 -12.87 13.44
N LYS A 97 -3.05 -13.45 12.48
CA LYS A 97 -3.49 -12.77 11.25
C LYS A 97 -4.86 -13.28 10.81
N VAL A 98 -5.78 -12.38 10.52
CA VAL A 98 -7.06 -12.73 9.87
C VAL A 98 -6.88 -12.58 8.36
N LYS A 99 -7.02 -13.68 7.61
CA LYS A 99 -6.91 -13.69 6.13
C LYS A 99 -8.20 -13.21 5.48
N ASP A 100 -9.32 -13.72 5.96
CA ASP A 100 -10.67 -13.33 5.53
C ASP A 100 -11.70 -13.58 6.65
N SER A 101 -12.99 -13.53 6.32
CA SER A 101 -14.03 -13.72 7.33
C SER A 101 -13.99 -15.09 8.02
N ARG A 102 -13.47 -16.15 7.37
CA ARG A 102 -13.47 -17.54 7.81
C ARG A 102 -12.10 -18.14 8.07
N HIS A 103 -11.02 -17.53 7.57
CA HIS A 103 -9.65 -18.03 7.65
C HIS A 103 -8.77 -17.12 8.49
N ALA A 104 -8.09 -17.67 9.47
CA ALA A 104 -7.13 -16.94 10.28
C ALA A 104 -5.96 -17.81 10.71
N ILE A 105 -4.77 -17.21 10.75
CA ILE A 105 -3.61 -17.81 11.43
C ILE A 105 -3.73 -17.53 12.92
N VAL A 106 -3.57 -18.56 13.69
CA VAL A 106 -3.50 -18.50 15.15
C VAL A 106 -2.15 -19.00 15.64
N SER A 107 -1.76 -18.50 16.80
CA SER A 107 -0.60 -19.00 17.53
C SER A 107 -1.04 -19.71 18.81
N SER A 108 -0.28 -20.72 19.20
CA SER A 108 -0.47 -21.44 20.47
C SER A 108 0.88 -21.92 21.01
N SER A 109 1.11 -21.80 22.32
CA SER A 109 2.28 -22.47 22.91
C SER A 109 2.11 -23.98 22.82
N LYS A 110 3.20 -24.74 22.82
CA LYS A 110 3.17 -26.20 22.74
C LYS A 110 2.23 -26.81 23.78
N SER A 111 2.33 -26.39 25.03
CA SER A 111 1.49 -26.91 26.11
C SER A 111 -0.01 -26.63 25.92
N LYS A 112 -0.35 -25.45 25.39
CA LYS A 112 -1.73 -25.10 25.06
C LYS A 112 -2.24 -25.88 23.86
N PHE A 113 -1.39 -26.09 22.84
CA PHE A 113 -1.70 -26.88 21.67
C PHE A 113 -1.96 -28.35 22.02
N ASP A 114 -1.11 -28.96 22.88
CA ASP A 114 -1.31 -30.34 23.38
C ASP A 114 -2.63 -30.47 24.16
N SER A 115 -2.94 -29.43 24.96
CA SER A 115 -4.23 -29.35 25.65
C SER A 115 -5.42 -29.18 24.70
N LEU A 116 -5.25 -28.43 23.59
CA LEU A 116 -6.26 -28.27 22.55
C LEU A 116 -6.59 -29.63 21.91
N GLN A 117 -5.58 -30.44 21.58
CA GLN A 117 -5.78 -31.79 21.05
C GLN A 117 -6.63 -32.66 21.99
N GLN A 118 -6.35 -32.61 23.30
CA GLN A 118 -7.13 -33.36 24.30
C GLN A 118 -8.59 -32.86 24.34
N ARG A 119 -8.82 -31.54 24.31
CA ARG A 119 -10.16 -30.96 24.35
C ARG A 119 -10.96 -31.25 23.08
N VAL A 120 -10.34 -31.24 21.90
CA VAL A 120 -10.97 -31.67 20.64
C VAL A 120 -11.31 -33.16 20.69
N GLY A 121 -10.44 -34.00 21.23
CA GLY A 121 -10.74 -35.41 21.48
C GLY A 121 -11.94 -35.61 22.42
N ALA A 122 -12.02 -34.83 23.51
CA ALA A 122 -13.16 -34.86 24.41
C ALA A 122 -14.47 -34.38 23.74
N TYR A 123 -14.41 -33.39 22.85
CA TYR A 123 -15.54 -32.95 22.03
C TYR A 123 -15.99 -34.07 21.08
N ARG A 124 -15.08 -34.73 20.37
CA ARG A 124 -15.35 -35.87 19.50
C ARG A 124 -16.07 -36.99 20.24
N ASP A 125 -15.57 -37.37 21.42
CA ASP A 125 -16.06 -38.47 22.21
C ASP A 125 -17.32 -38.11 23.03
N ASN A 126 -17.92 -36.95 22.77
CA ASN A 126 -19.10 -36.41 23.48
C ASN A 126 -18.94 -36.33 25.01
N LYS A 127 -17.69 -36.15 25.48
CA LYS A 127 -17.36 -35.91 26.89
C LYS A 127 -17.59 -34.43 27.23
N ARG A 128 -17.38 -34.04 28.51
CA ARG A 128 -17.49 -32.66 28.94
C ARG A 128 -16.43 -31.80 28.19
N SER A 129 -16.90 -30.99 27.24
CA SER A 129 -16.06 -30.15 26.39
C SER A 129 -16.81 -28.90 25.97
N ASN A 130 -16.10 -27.94 25.39
CA ASN A 130 -16.69 -26.71 24.87
C ASN A 130 -17.46 -27.00 23.55
N LYS A 131 -18.78 -26.80 23.56
CA LYS A 131 -19.62 -27.01 22.38
C LYS A 131 -19.28 -26.08 21.23
N LYS A 132 -18.56 -24.96 21.48
CA LYS A 132 -18.20 -23.99 20.47
C LYS A 132 -17.18 -24.50 19.45
N PHE A 133 -16.54 -25.66 19.68
CA PHE A 133 -15.77 -26.34 18.64
C PHE A 133 -16.57 -26.60 17.37
N GLN A 134 -17.90 -26.72 17.46
CA GLN A 134 -18.77 -26.84 16.28
C GLN A 134 -18.64 -25.67 15.29
N TYR A 135 -18.16 -24.49 15.71
CA TYR A 135 -17.97 -23.34 14.84
C TYR A 135 -16.68 -23.37 14.03
N ILE A 136 -15.74 -24.25 14.38
CA ILE A 136 -14.51 -24.51 13.63
C ILE A 136 -14.82 -25.58 12.58
N ASP A 137 -14.53 -25.32 11.33
CA ASP A 137 -14.64 -26.32 10.27
C ASP A 137 -13.40 -27.21 10.20
N ASP A 138 -12.21 -26.61 10.31
CA ASP A 138 -10.95 -27.34 10.20
C ASP A 138 -9.79 -26.64 10.90
N PHE A 139 -8.74 -27.41 11.17
CA PHE A 139 -7.40 -26.94 11.50
C PHE A 139 -6.44 -27.38 10.41
N GLN A 140 -5.66 -26.44 9.87
CA GLN A 140 -4.80 -26.71 8.73
C GLN A 140 -3.39 -26.19 8.95
N PHE A 141 -2.42 -26.85 8.33
CA PHE A 141 -1.09 -26.27 8.20
C PHE A 141 -1.15 -25.22 7.09
N PRO A 142 -0.57 -24.01 7.29
CA PRO A 142 -0.67 -22.95 6.29
C PRO A 142 -0.04 -23.38 4.96
N ASP A 143 -0.80 -23.23 3.86
CA ASP A 143 -0.32 -23.52 2.51
C ASP A 143 0.74 -22.51 2.07
N GLY A 144 1.89 -22.99 1.63
CA GLY A 144 2.98 -22.16 1.15
C GLY A 144 2.66 -21.43 -0.15
N MET A 145 1.96 -22.08 -1.08
CA MET A 145 1.58 -21.45 -2.35
C MET A 145 0.56 -20.33 -2.18
N GLY A 146 -0.30 -20.44 -1.19
CA GLY A 146 -1.25 -19.38 -0.84
C GLY A 146 -0.61 -18.15 -0.20
N LYS A 147 0.68 -18.21 0.13
CA LYS A 147 1.44 -17.07 0.68
C LYS A 147 2.23 -16.30 -0.38
N GLN A 148 2.27 -16.77 -1.61
CA GLN A 148 2.95 -16.10 -2.71
C GLN A 148 1.97 -15.14 -3.40
N ALA A 149 2.42 -13.91 -3.65
CA ALA A 149 1.66 -12.95 -4.44
C ALA A 149 1.33 -13.50 -5.82
N PRO A 150 0.17 -13.19 -6.41
CA PRO A 150 -0.21 -13.64 -7.76
C PRO A 150 0.84 -13.29 -8.82
N SER A 151 1.47 -12.11 -8.71
CA SER A 151 2.55 -11.66 -9.59
C SER A 151 3.76 -12.61 -9.62
N ILE A 152 4.05 -13.32 -8.54
CA ILE A 152 5.10 -14.34 -8.53
C ILE A 152 4.74 -15.50 -9.48
N LYS A 153 3.47 -15.94 -9.47
CA LYS A 153 3.00 -17.01 -10.36
C LYS A 153 3.14 -16.63 -11.82
N GLU A 154 2.78 -15.40 -12.17
CA GLU A 154 2.95 -14.88 -13.54
C GLU A 154 4.43 -14.80 -13.96
N LEU A 155 5.31 -14.38 -13.05
CA LEU A 155 6.75 -14.37 -13.31
C LEU A 155 7.30 -15.78 -13.54
N LEU A 156 6.80 -16.78 -12.80
CA LEU A 156 7.17 -18.18 -12.98
C LEU A 156 6.67 -18.75 -14.32
N GLU A 157 5.48 -18.37 -14.76
CA GLU A 157 4.89 -18.80 -16.04
C GLU A 157 5.61 -18.19 -17.26
N ARG A 158 6.21 -17.00 -17.10
CA ARG A 158 6.99 -16.33 -18.16
C ARG A 158 8.41 -16.89 -18.33
N GLU A 159 8.71 -18.07 -17.84
CA GLU A 159 10.03 -18.73 -17.92
C GLU A 159 11.16 -17.84 -17.37
N ALA A 160 10.96 -17.21 -16.25
CA ALA A 160 12.04 -16.47 -15.61
C ALA A 160 13.21 -17.42 -15.30
N THR A 161 14.36 -17.17 -15.88
CA THR A 161 15.58 -17.98 -15.68
C THR A 161 16.48 -17.43 -14.58
N PHE A 162 16.11 -16.26 -14.02
CA PHE A 162 16.91 -15.54 -13.03
C PHE A 162 16.31 -15.70 -11.63
N PRO A 163 17.14 -15.58 -10.57
CA PRO A 163 16.62 -15.47 -9.22
C PRO A 163 15.63 -14.30 -9.11
N LEU A 164 14.55 -14.49 -8.34
CA LEU A 164 13.57 -13.44 -8.09
C LEU A 164 14.01 -12.55 -6.95
N ASP A 165 13.95 -11.24 -7.15
CA ASP A 165 14.10 -10.23 -6.11
C ASP A 165 12.73 -10.06 -5.42
N VAL A 166 12.64 -10.55 -4.18
CA VAL A 166 11.39 -10.64 -3.43
C VAL A 166 11.51 -10.05 -2.04
N GLU A 167 10.39 -9.60 -1.52
CA GLU A 167 10.20 -9.21 -0.13
C GLU A 167 9.44 -10.32 0.59
N ILE A 168 10.06 -10.86 1.63
CA ILE A 168 9.55 -11.95 2.45
C ILE A 168 9.09 -11.36 3.76
N MET A 169 7.78 -11.40 4.01
CA MET A 169 7.19 -10.96 5.27
C MET A 169 7.21 -12.09 6.28
N GLU A 170 7.72 -11.79 7.47
CA GLU A 170 7.58 -12.69 8.60
C GLU A 170 6.15 -12.71 9.14
N GLN A 171 5.73 -13.83 9.67
CA GLN A 171 4.46 -13.95 10.37
C GLN A 171 4.50 -13.13 11.66
N LEU A 172 3.67 -12.10 11.75
CA LEU A 172 3.57 -11.29 12.96
C LEU A 172 3.15 -12.16 14.16
N LEU A 173 3.94 -12.14 15.21
CA LEU A 173 3.63 -12.85 16.44
C LEU A 173 2.65 -12.04 17.31
N PRO A 174 1.83 -12.68 18.14
CA PRO A 174 0.86 -12.00 18.98
C PRO A 174 1.51 -10.95 19.90
N LYS A 175 0.77 -9.87 20.18
CA LYS A 175 1.21 -8.85 21.14
C LYS A 175 1.50 -9.49 22.51
N GLY A 176 2.66 -9.16 23.09
CA GLY A 176 3.12 -9.71 24.35
C GLY A 176 3.92 -11.01 24.24
N THR A 177 4.25 -11.44 23.00
CA THR A 177 5.26 -12.50 22.80
C THR A 177 6.60 -12.05 23.39
N ASP A 178 7.30 -13.00 24.03
CA ASP A 178 8.62 -12.76 24.61
C ASP A 178 9.58 -12.18 23.54
N PRO A 179 10.28 -11.07 23.82
CA PRO A 179 11.23 -10.48 22.86
C PRO A 179 12.30 -11.44 22.36
N GLN A 180 12.71 -12.43 23.17
CA GLN A 180 13.66 -13.46 22.76
C GLN A 180 13.06 -14.42 21.71
N VAL A 181 11.76 -14.73 21.82
CA VAL A 181 11.05 -15.53 20.81
C VAL A 181 10.97 -14.77 19.50
N GLN A 182 10.68 -13.47 19.56
CA GLN A 182 10.65 -12.60 18.39
C GLN A 182 12.02 -12.52 17.70
N ALA A 183 13.10 -12.32 18.46
CA ALA A 183 14.47 -12.27 17.91
C ALA A 183 14.85 -13.60 17.24
N ARG A 184 14.52 -14.73 17.85
CA ARG A 184 14.76 -16.07 17.25
C ARG A 184 13.96 -16.28 15.97
N ALA A 185 12.76 -15.71 15.86
CA ALA A 185 11.95 -15.78 14.66
C ALA A 185 12.63 -15.02 13.49
N GLU A 186 13.12 -13.81 13.76
CA GLU A 186 13.86 -13.01 12.77
C GLU A 186 15.16 -13.72 12.30
N GLU A 187 15.93 -14.29 13.25
CA GLU A 187 17.13 -15.07 12.94
C GLU A 187 16.82 -16.32 12.09
N ARG A 188 15.72 -17.00 12.39
CA ARG A 188 15.27 -18.16 11.62
C ARG A 188 14.89 -17.79 10.19
N LEU A 189 14.19 -16.68 9.98
CA LEU A 189 13.84 -16.25 8.63
C LEU A 189 15.09 -16.01 7.78
N ILE A 190 16.09 -15.35 8.34
CA ILE A 190 17.38 -15.15 7.68
C ILE A 190 18.06 -16.50 7.37
N ALA A 191 18.15 -17.39 8.36
CA ALA A 191 18.73 -18.71 8.17
C ALA A 191 17.98 -19.55 7.13
N LEU A 192 16.65 -19.49 7.10
CA LEU A 192 15.81 -20.16 6.09
C LEU A 192 16.12 -19.68 4.67
N ILE A 193 16.26 -18.37 4.50
CA ILE A 193 16.63 -17.77 3.20
C ILE A 193 18.01 -18.25 2.75
N GLU A 194 19.02 -18.17 3.62
CA GLU A 194 20.40 -18.56 3.31
C GLU A 194 20.53 -20.05 3.03
N GLN A 195 19.88 -20.93 3.80
CA GLN A 195 19.85 -22.37 3.58
C GLN A 195 19.24 -22.75 2.23
N ASN A 196 18.30 -21.94 1.75
CA ASN A 196 17.68 -22.10 0.44
C ASN A 196 18.42 -21.33 -0.67
N GLN A 197 19.70 -21.01 -0.47
CA GLN A 197 20.54 -20.31 -1.45
C GLN A 197 20.06 -18.92 -1.80
N GLY A 198 19.22 -18.34 -0.97
CA GLY A 198 18.79 -16.96 -1.10
C GLY A 198 19.90 -16.00 -0.68
N LYS A 199 19.92 -14.83 -1.31
CA LYS A 199 20.91 -13.77 -1.04
C LYS A 199 20.18 -12.53 -0.55
N ILE A 200 20.43 -12.13 0.70
CA ILE A 200 19.85 -10.91 1.28
C ILE A 200 20.38 -9.68 0.54
N GLN A 201 19.50 -8.83 0.09
CA GLN A 201 19.80 -7.68 -0.77
C GLN A 201 19.91 -6.37 0.01
N ALA A 202 19.21 -6.26 1.14
CA ALA A 202 19.18 -5.07 1.97
C ALA A 202 19.02 -5.44 3.45
N LYS A 203 19.27 -4.47 4.33
CA LYS A 203 19.02 -4.66 5.77
C LYS A 203 17.53 -4.92 6.00
N PRO A 204 17.17 -5.95 6.79
CA PRO A 204 15.79 -6.18 7.20
C PRO A 204 15.15 -4.93 7.82
N TYR A 205 13.89 -4.71 7.52
CA TYR A 205 13.12 -3.58 8.05
C TYR A 205 11.78 -4.04 8.62
N LYS A 206 11.09 -3.14 9.34
CA LYS A 206 9.79 -3.46 9.94
C LYS A 206 8.72 -2.48 9.47
N LEU A 207 7.56 -3.03 9.14
CA LEU A 207 6.36 -2.24 8.92
C LEU A 207 5.92 -1.55 10.21
N SER A 208 5.00 -0.60 10.11
CA SER A 208 4.51 0.15 11.27
C SER A 208 3.75 -0.69 12.29
N ASP A 209 3.21 -1.84 11.89
CA ASP A 209 2.60 -2.82 12.79
C ASP A 209 3.62 -3.73 13.48
N GLY A 210 4.90 -3.61 13.12
CA GLY A 210 6.01 -4.39 13.63
C GLY A 210 6.36 -5.64 12.80
N THR A 211 5.64 -5.90 11.68
CA THR A 211 5.93 -7.03 10.78
C THR A 211 7.33 -6.90 10.17
N PRO A 212 8.24 -7.85 10.42
CA PRO A 212 9.55 -7.84 9.78
C PRO A 212 9.46 -8.22 8.31
N ILE A 213 10.27 -7.56 7.49
CA ILE A 213 10.44 -7.85 6.06
C ILE A 213 11.92 -8.04 5.75
N VAL A 214 12.21 -9.08 4.99
CA VAL A 214 13.55 -9.35 4.44
C VAL A 214 13.47 -9.35 2.92
N ARG A 215 14.24 -8.46 2.27
CA ARG A 215 14.41 -8.47 0.83
C ARG A 215 15.55 -9.39 0.44
N ALA A 216 15.28 -10.32 -0.48
CA ALA A 216 16.27 -11.29 -0.93
C ALA A 216 16.10 -11.68 -2.40
N GLU A 217 17.20 -12.03 -3.05
CA GLU A 217 17.17 -12.77 -4.31
C GLU A 217 17.04 -14.26 -4.02
N ILE A 218 15.98 -14.90 -4.53
CA ILE A 218 15.67 -16.31 -4.29
C ILE A 218 15.71 -17.09 -5.61
N PRO A 219 16.46 -18.22 -5.68
CA PRO A 219 16.38 -19.13 -6.82
C PRO A 219 14.96 -19.67 -6.98
N LEU A 220 14.44 -19.71 -8.21
CA LEU A 220 13.04 -20.08 -8.51
C LEU A 220 12.61 -21.40 -7.87
N GLY A 221 13.45 -22.45 -7.95
CA GLY A 221 13.16 -23.75 -7.38
C GLY A 221 13.18 -23.82 -5.84
N LYS A 222 13.46 -22.70 -5.15
CA LYS A 222 13.56 -22.63 -3.68
C LYS A 222 12.45 -21.78 -3.04
N LEU A 223 11.66 -21.12 -3.84
CA LEU A 223 10.63 -20.21 -3.35
C LEU A 223 9.53 -20.94 -2.58
N GLU A 224 9.12 -22.14 -3.05
CA GLU A 224 8.10 -22.95 -2.40
C GLU A 224 8.56 -23.46 -1.01
N GLU A 225 9.83 -23.83 -0.86
CA GLU A 225 10.40 -24.26 0.41
C GLU A 225 10.38 -23.11 1.43
N ILE A 226 10.69 -21.88 1.00
CA ILE A 226 10.66 -20.69 1.85
C ILE A 226 9.23 -20.31 2.21
N SER A 227 8.34 -20.17 1.24
CA SER A 227 6.95 -19.81 1.48
C SER A 227 6.18 -20.86 2.29
N GLY A 228 6.59 -22.12 2.20
CA GLY A 228 6.02 -23.23 2.98
C GLY A 228 6.31 -23.16 4.47
N ASP A 229 7.31 -22.42 4.92
CA ASP A 229 7.61 -22.29 6.35
C ASP A 229 6.54 -21.47 7.08
N THR A 230 6.22 -21.87 8.31
CA THR A 230 5.19 -21.20 9.13
C THR A 230 5.58 -19.78 9.54
N ILE A 231 6.88 -19.48 9.55
CA ILE A 231 7.39 -18.16 9.90
C ILE A 231 7.14 -17.13 8.78
N VAL A 232 6.92 -17.59 7.56
CA VAL A 232 6.62 -16.73 6.43
C VAL A 232 5.11 -16.50 6.35
N SER A 233 4.68 -15.25 6.34
CA SER A 233 3.28 -14.87 6.15
C SER A 233 2.94 -14.55 4.70
N HIS A 234 3.89 -13.98 3.98
CA HIS A 234 3.70 -13.54 2.60
C HIS A 234 5.03 -13.39 1.86
N VAL A 235 5.02 -13.59 0.55
CA VAL A 235 6.16 -13.36 -0.35
C VAL A 235 5.65 -12.60 -1.57
N ALA A 236 6.23 -11.44 -1.85
CA ALA A 236 5.90 -10.60 -3.00
C ALA A 236 7.17 -10.20 -3.78
N PRO A 237 7.08 -9.87 -5.07
CA PRO A 237 8.17 -9.20 -5.75
C PRO A 237 8.52 -7.90 -5.05
N THR A 238 9.79 -7.52 -5.05
CA THR A 238 10.22 -6.24 -4.50
C THR A 238 9.61 -5.09 -5.31
N GLY A 239 8.87 -4.21 -4.63
CA GLY A 239 8.31 -2.99 -5.23
C GLY A 239 9.40 -1.95 -5.49
N PHE A 240 9.36 -1.33 -6.67
CA PHE A 240 10.24 -0.23 -7.07
C PHE A 240 9.42 0.92 -7.61
N TYR A 241 9.71 2.12 -7.16
CA TYR A 241 9.00 3.34 -7.52
C TYR A 241 9.84 4.19 -8.48
N ALA A 242 9.19 4.69 -9.53
CA ALA A 242 9.76 5.56 -10.53
C ALA A 242 8.94 6.84 -10.73
N THR A 243 9.52 7.82 -11.39
CA THR A 243 8.81 8.99 -11.93
C THR A 243 8.81 8.95 -13.45
N SER A 244 7.76 9.49 -14.07
CA SER A 244 7.67 9.53 -15.55
C SER A 244 8.68 10.52 -16.14
N PRO A 245 9.47 10.13 -17.14
CA PRO A 245 10.60 10.93 -17.63
C PRO A 245 10.27 11.89 -18.78
N MET A 246 9.06 11.90 -19.35
CA MET A 246 8.78 12.65 -20.57
C MET A 246 8.20 14.05 -20.30
N TYR A 247 8.88 15.09 -20.76
CA TYR A 247 8.38 16.45 -20.71
C TYR A 247 9.00 17.34 -21.80
N THR A 248 8.21 18.33 -22.25
CA THR A 248 8.68 19.40 -23.11
C THR A 248 8.86 20.66 -22.29
N VAL A 249 10.04 21.29 -22.35
CA VAL A 249 10.34 22.52 -21.63
C VAL A 249 10.41 23.68 -22.62
N GLN A 250 9.85 24.82 -22.22
CA GLN A 250 9.92 26.07 -22.98
C GLN A 250 10.45 27.19 -22.09
N ALA A 251 10.99 28.25 -22.72
CA ALA A 251 11.40 29.45 -21.99
C ALA A 251 10.21 30.04 -21.24
N GLY A 252 10.39 30.31 -19.95
CA GLY A 252 9.39 30.95 -19.12
C GLY A 252 9.27 32.44 -19.40
N THR A 253 8.18 33.03 -18.96
CA THR A 253 7.99 34.47 -18.86
C THR A 253 8.25 34.93 -17.44
N PRO A 254 8.62 36.22 -17.22
CA PRO A 254 8.72 36.76 -15.87
C PRO A 254 7.41 36.53 -15.08
N MET A 255 7.55 36.06 -13.86
CA MET A 255 6.42 35.70 -12.97
C MET A 255 6.54 36.52 -11.68
N THR A 256 5.40 36.95 -11.15
CA THR A 256 5.32 37.61 -9.85
C THR A 256 4.13 37.06 -9.07
N LEU A 257 4.27 36.92 -7.77
CA LEU A 257 3.14 36.55 -6.92
C LEU A 257 2.15 37.72 -6.80
N ASN A 258 0.87 37.39 -6.77
CA ASN A 258 -0.19 38.36 -6.59
C ASN A 258 -0.02 39.06 -5.22
N PRO A 259 0.23 40.39 -5.20
CA PRO A 259 0.49 41.12 -3.97
C PRO A 259 -0.71 41.21 -3.02
N ASN A 260 -1.90 40.85 -3.48
CA ASN A 260 -3.12 40.86 -2.67
C ASN A 260 -3.32 39.56 -1.89
N VAL A 261 -2.46 38.55 -2.06
CA VAL A 261 -2.52 37.28 -1.34
C VAL A 261 -1.55 37.31 -0.17
N SER A 262 -2.06 37.06 1.03
CA SER A 262 -1.23 36.87 2.23
C SER A 262 -0.61 35.47 2.17
N ILE A 263 0.64 35.37 1.76
CA ILE A 263 1.34 34.08 1.59
C ILE A 263 1.37 33.29 2.91
N ASP A 264 1.61 33.96 4.03
CA ASP A 264 1.73 33.29 5.33
C ASP A 264 0.44 32.66 5.86
N GLU A 265 -0.71 33.10 5.34
CA GLU A 265 -2.03 32.56 5.69
C GLU A 265 -2.47 31.38 4.82
N LEU A 266 -1.73 31.08 3.74
CA LEU A 266 -2.06 29.97 2.86
C LEU A 266 -1.84 28.61 3.55
N PRO A 267 -2.72 27.62 3.25
CA PRO A 267 -2.55 26.26 3.75
C PRO A 267 -1.26 25.65 3.24
N ILE A 268 -0.79 24.61 3.93
CA ILE A 268 0.49 23.97 3.64
C ILE A 268 0.25 22.53 3.19
N VAL A 269 0.92 22.13 2.09
CA VAL A 269 0.97 20.76 1.60
C VAL A 269 2.41 20.25 1.63
N ALA A 270 2.65 19.06 2.16
CA ALA A 270 3.93 18.39 2.04
C ALA A 270 4.02 17.64 0.70
N VAL A 271 4.96 17.98 -0.14
CA VAL A 271 5.21 17.35 -1.46
C VAL A 271 6.33 16.33 -1.32
N LEU A 272 5.98 15.06 -1.37
CA LEU A 272 6.90 13.93 -1.28
C LEU A 272 7.39 13.54 -2.69
N ASP A 273 8.49 14.16 -3.16
CA ASP A 273 8.91 13.99 -4.56
C ASP A 273 10.44 14.14 -4.73
N THR A 274 10.92 14.51 -5.92
CA THR A 274 12.36 14.69 -6.26
C THR A 274 12.95 15.97 -5.72
N GLY A 275 12.16 16.86 -5.12
CA GLY A 275 12.54 18.17 -4.64
C GLY A 275 11.99 19.31 -5.50
N VAL A 276 12.01 20.52 -4.94
CA VAL A 276 11.46 21.73 -5.55
C VAL A 276 12.60 22.72 -5.86
N ASP A 277 12.55 23.33 -7.05
CA ASP A 277 13.48 24.33 -7.55
C ASP A 277 12.69 25.45 -8.24
N PHE A 278 11.91 26.18 -7.45
CA PHE A 278 11.18 27.34 -7.92
C PHE A 278 12.12 28.49 -8.23
N PRO A 279 11.77 29.41 -9.16
CA PRO A 279 12.49 30.65 -9.33
C PRO A 279 12.38 31.52 -8.07
N LEU A 280 13.32 32.45 -7.89
CA LEU A 280 13.44 33.25 -6.69
C LEU A 280 12.15 33.99 -6.30
N GLU A 281 11.37 34.40 -7.28
CA GLU A 281 10.08 35.08 -7.12
C GLU A 281 9.01 34.21 -6.46
N LEU A 282 9.11 32.89 -6.59
CA LEU A 282 8.18 31.92 -6.03
C LEU A 282 8.73 31.21 -4.79
N GLU A 283 9.97 31.42 -4.44
CA GLU A 283 10.61 30.85 -3.26
C GLU A 283 9.84 31.11 -1.95
N PRO A 284 9.16 32.27 -1.77
CA PRO A 284 8.32 32.50 -0.59
C PRO A 284 7.19 31.49 -0.38
N LEU A 285 6.83 30.71 -1.38
CA LEU A 285 5.84 29.63 -1.27
C LEU A 285 6.41 28.36 -0.63
N VAL A 286 7.75 28.22 -0.57
CA VAL A 286 8.40 27.06 0.03
C VAL A 286 8.67 27.33 1.50
N VAL A 287 7.99 26.61 2.37
CA VAL A 287 8.14 26.74 3.83
C VAL A 287 9.47 26.17 4.31
N GLU A 288 9.86 25.03 3.75
CA GLU A 288 11.10 24.34 4.08
C GLU A 288 11.51 23.41 2.91
N HIS A 289 12.81 23.35 2.62
CA HIS A 289 13.43 22.32 1.82
C HIS A 289 14.03 21.26 2.73
N TRP A 290 13.59 20.03 2.60
CA TRP A 290 14.05 18.95 3.44
C TRP A 290 14.44 17.72 2.61
N VAL A 291 15.50 17.07 3.06
CA VAL A 291 16.02 15.81 2.52
C VAL A 291 16.11 14.80 3.66
N PRO A 292 15.68 13.54 3.47
CA PRO A 292 15.79 12.51 4.50
C PRO A 292 17.23 12.31 4.98
N THR A 293 17.39 11.90 6.23
CA THR A 293 18.68 11.67 6.85
C THR A 293 19.51 10.67 6.04
N GLY A 294 20.71 11.08 5.63
CA GLY A 294 21.64 10.25 4.84
C GLY A 294 21.27 10.05 3.37
N ALA A 295 20.18 10.67 2.89
CA ALA A 295 19.83 10.61 1.48
C ALA A 295 20.59 11.65 0.64
N THR A 296 20.85 11.32 -0.62
CA THR A 296 21.34 12.27 -1.63
C THR A 296 20.13 12.94 -2.28
N PRO A 297 20.10 14.28 -2.43
CA PRO A 297 18.98 14.96 -3.08
C PRO A 297 18.70 14.46 -4.50
N GLY A 298 17.44 14.39 -4.88
CA GLY A 298 16.99 14.13 -6.26
C GLY A 298 17.23 15.31 -7.20
N ASP A 299 16.84 15.16 -8.47
CA ASP A 299 17.10 16.13 -9.54
C ASP A 299 16.18 17.37 -9.53
N LYS A 300 15.17 17.40 -8.67
CA LYS A 300 14.20 18.48 -8.46
C LYS A 300 13.22 18.77 -9.62
N LYS A 301 13.38 18.14 -10.78
CA LYS A 301 12.55 18.46 -11.96
C LYS A 301 11.09 18.09 -11.78
N HIS A 302 10.84 16.81 -11.49
CA HIS A 302 9.47 16.30 -11.34
C HIS A 302 8.77 16.94 -10.13
N GLY A 303 9.45 17.05 -9.00
CA GLY A 303 8.88 17.67 -7.80
C GLY A 303 8.55 19.16 -7.97
N THR A 304 9.32 19.91 -8.77
CA THR A 304 8.99 21.31 -9.09
C THR A 304 7.67 21.40 -9.87
N ASN A 305 7.48 20.52 -10.87
CA ASN A 305 6.24 20.48 -11.63
C ASN A 305 5.04 20.09 -10.75
N VAL A 306 5.20 19.09 -9.89
CA VAL A 306 4.19 18.67 -8.91
C VAL A 306 3.86 19.80 -7.94
N ALA A 307 4.86 20.46 -7.37
CA ALA A 307 4.70 21.59 -6.46
C ALA A 307 3.95 22.76 -7.12
N SER A 308 4.18 23.01 -8.42
CA SER A 308 3.46 24.05 -9.15
C SER A 308 1.96 23.77 -9.25
N LYS A 309 1.56 22.50 -9.39
CA LYS A 309 0.14 22.09 -9.42
C LYS A 309 -0.51 22.17 -8.03
N VAL A 310 0.22 21.93 -6.96
CA VAL A 310 -0.27 22.20 -5.61
C VAL A 310 -0.52 23.68 -5.40
N ALA A 311 0.47 24.51 -5.74
CA ALA A 311 0.46 25.94 -5.43
C ALA A 311 -0.53 26.73 -6.31
N PHE A 312 -0.75 26.33 -7.56
CA PHE A 312 -1.47 27.19 -8.53
C PHE A 312 -2.60 26.47 -9.29
N GLU A 313 -2.77 25.15 -9.16
CA GLU A 313 -3.76 24.36 -9.90
C GLU A 313 -3.61 24.52 -11.43
N ASN A 314 -4.33 25.49 -12.00
CA ASN A 314 -4.27 25.83 -13.43
C ASN A 314 -3.52 27.14 -13.65
N LEU A 315 -2.50 27.09 -14.48
CA LEU A 315 -1.60 28.21 -14.75
C LEU A 315 -1.95 28.99 -16.05
N GLY A 316 -2.82 28.43 -16.93
CA GLY A 316 -3.01 28.96 -18.28
C GLY A 316 -3.31 30.46 -18.32
N GLU A 317 -4.36 30.91 -17.66
CA GLU A 317 -4.76 32.32 -17.63
C GLU A 317 -3.79 33.19 -16.81
N GLN A 318 -3.25 32.63 -15.73
CA GLN A 318 -2.36 33.34 -14.83
C GLN A 318 -1.01 33.68 -15.50
N LEU A 319 -0.48 32.75 -16.29
CA LEU A 319 0.78 32.96 -17.00
C LEU A 319 0.66 34.00 -18.12
N ALA A 320 -0.51 34.15 -18.73
CA ALA A 320 -0.76 35.19 -19.70
C ALA A 320 -0.63 36.62 -19.10
N SER A 321 -0.98 36.77 -17.82
CA SER A 321 -0.84 38.06 -17.09
C SER A 321 0.53 38.24 -16.43
N GLY A 322 1.30 37.17 -16.23
CA GLY A 322 2.54 37.14 -15.44
C GLY A 322 2.34 37.30 -13.93
N ILE A 323 1.07 37.35 -13.47
CA ILE A 323 0.73 37.46 -12.04
C ILE A 323 0.13 36.15 -11.59
N LEU A 324 0.78 35.47 -10.65
CA LEU A 324 0.40 34.18 -10.11
C LEU A 324 -0.31 34.32 -8.76
N THR A 325 -1.47 33.74 -8.65
CA THR A 325 -2.27 33.72 -7.43
C THR A 325 -2.14 32.36 -6.78
N PRO A 326 -1.28 32.21 -5.76
CA PRO A 326 -1.09 30.94 -5.09
C PRO A 326 -2.28 30.63 -4.17
N ARG A 327 -2.56 29.33 -4.01
CA ARG A 327 -3.60 28.82 -3.11
C ARG A 327 -3.03 27.96 -1.96
N ALA A 328 -1.78 27.52 -2.07
CA ALA A 328 -1.11 26.74 -1.03
C ALA A 328 0.38 27.01 -0.99
N ARG A 329 0.99 26.81 0.19
CA ARG A 329 2.44 26.74 0.39
C ARG A 329 2.90 25.29 0.37
N ILE A 330 4.21 25.12 0.19
CA ILE A 330 4.84 23.82 -0.02
C ILE A 330 5.85 23.54 1.09
N ILE A 331 5.82 22.35 1.67
CA ILE A 331 6.98 21.73 2.29
C ILE A 331 7.61 20.82 1.24
N ASP A 332 8.82 21.14 0.80
CA ASP A 332 9.58 20.33 -0.14
C ASP A 332 10.22 19.15 0.59
N CYS A 333 9.65 17.96 0.41
CA CYS A 333 10.22 16.72 0.92
C CYS A 333 10.89 15.94 -0.22
N ASN A 334 12.19 16.19 -0.42
CA ASN A 334 12.98 15.52 -1.47
C ASN A 334 13.33 14.09 -1.05
N ILE A 335 12.35 13.18 -1.21
CA ILE A 335 12.47 11.77 -0.82
C ILE A 335 13.00 10.87 -1.94
N ARG A 336 13.18 11.39 -3.16
CA ARG A 336 13.52 10.64 -4.38
C ARG A 336 15.01 10.68 -4.73
N GLY A 337 15.87 10.95 -3.78
CA GLY A 337 17.32 10.86 -3.97
C GLY A 337 17.81 9.43 -4.21
N LEU A 338 19.08 9.26 -4.53
CA LEU A 338 19.68 7.95 -4.80
C LEU A 338 19.35 6.93 -3.69
N ASP A 339 19.09 5.71 -4.11
CA ASP A 339 18.84 4.56 -3.23
C ASP A 339 19.93 3.49 -3.44
N PRO A 340 20.94 3.43 -2.55
CA PRO A 340 21.96 2.39 -2.65
C PRO A 340 21.41 0.97 -2.47
N ASP A 341 20.26 0.83 -1.77
CA ASP A 341 19.62 -0.46 -1.53
C ASP A 341 18.76 -0.93 -2.70
N SER A 342 18.54 -0.08 -3.73
CA SER A 342 17.80 -0.51 -4.93
C SER A 342 18.51 -1.65 -5.66
N ASN A 343 19.85 -1.68 -5.64
CA ASN A 343 20.67 -2.65 -6.37
C ASN A 343 20.36 -2.70 -7.88
N LYS A 344 19.92 -1.57 -8.44
CA LYS A 344 19.61 -1.41 -9.88
C LYS A 344 20.54 -0.34 -10.49
N PRO A 345 21.83 -0.67 -10.77
CA PRO A 345 22.80 0.32 -11.23
C PRO A 345 22.42 0.98 -12.55
N ASP A 346 21.69 0.26 -13.41
CA ASP A 346 21.21 0.79 -14.70
C ASP A 346 19.96 1.69 -14.56
N ARG A 347 19.33 1.69 -13.41
CA ARG A 347 18.12 2.46 -13.08
C ARG A 347 18.26 3.15 -11.71
N PRO A 348 19.16 4.14 -11.60
CA PRO A 348 19.41 4.84 -10.34
C PRO A 348 18.21 5.68 -9.86
N ASP A 349 17.22 5.88 -10.72
CA ASP A 349 15.93 6.52 -10.44
C ASP A 349 14.98 5.65 -9.62
N LEU A 350 15.20 4.34 -9.58
CA LEU A 350 14.34 3.41 -8.85
C LEU A 350 14.65 3.41 -7.36
N ILE A 351 13.62 3.49 -6.56
CA ILE A 351 13.68 3.40 -5.10
C ILE A 351 12.87 2.20 -4.64
N CYS A 352 13.46 1.34 -3.83
CA CYS A 352 12.79 0.17 -3.29
C CYS A 352 11.83 0.50 -2.14
N ASN A 353 10.89 -0.40 -1.83
CA ASN A 353 9.88 -0.25 -0.79
C ASN A 353 10.47 0.16 0.55
N SER A 354 11.52 -0.51 1.02
CA SER A 354 12.11 -0.26 2.34
C SER A 354 12.59 1.18 2.49
N THR A 355 13.31 1.69 1.48
CA THR A 355 13.79 3.06 1.45
C THR A 355 12.64 4.06 1.33
N MET A 356 11.66 3.78 0.47
CA MET A 356 10.50 4.65 0.28
C MET A 356 9.69 4.79 1.57
N ILE A 357 9.36 3.67 2.22
CA ILE A 357 8.63 3.65 3.50
C ILE A 357 9.39 4.43 4.58
N ALA A 358 10.69 4.19 4.71
CA ALA A 358 11.48 4.88 5.72
C ALA A 358 11.49 6.40 5.54
N ARG A 359 11.66 6.87 4.29
CA ARG A 359 11.68 8.31 3.96
C ARG A 359 10.31 8.98 4.12
N ILE A 360 9.23 8.32 3.70
CA ILE A 360 7.87 8.85 3.91
C ILE A 360 7.55 8.93 5.40
N LYS A 361 7.90 7.89 6.17
CA LYS A 361 7.69 7.88 7.62
C LYS A 361 8.45 8.99 8.33
N GLU A 362 9.71 9.24 7.95
CA GLU A 362 10.49 10.35 8.48
C GLU A 362 9.84 11.71 8.15
N ALA A 363 9.36 11.91 6.91
CA ALA A 363 8.65 13.12 6.51
C ALA A 363 7.36 13.32 7.32
N VAL A 364 6.55 12.27 7.47
CA VAL A 364 5.30 12.35 8.25
C VAL A 364 5.58 12.69 9.71
N LEU A 365 6.54 12.00 10.34
CA LEU A 365 6.90 12.27 11.74
C LEU A 365 7.38 13.70 11.95
N ARG A 366 8.09 14.28 10.96
CA ARG A 366 8.59 15.65 11.02
C ARG A 366 7.48 16.69 10.85
N TYR A 367 6.55 16.46 9.93
CA TYR A 367 5.64 17.50 9.45
C TYR A 367 4.17 17.32 9.84
N LYS A 368 3.78 16.20 10.45
CA LYS A 368 2.40 15.89 10.86
C LYS A 368 1.72 16.94 11.75
N ASP A 369 2.50 17.76 12.46
CA ASP A 369 2.00 18.82 13.32
C ASP A 369 1.94 20.19 12.61
N ILE A 370 2.50 20.30 11.39
CA ILE A 370 2.46 21.48 10.53
C ILE A 370 1.40 21.33 9.45
N THR A 371 1.30 20.16 8.82
CA THR A 371 0.28 19.86 7.82
C THR A 371 -0.28 18.45 8.01
N LYS A 372 -1.53 18.28 7.59
CA LYS A 372 -2.18 16.96 7.52
C LYS A 372 -2.26 16.42 6.09
N ILE A 373 -1.88 17.21 5.08
CA ILE A 373 -2.00 16.85 3.67
C ILE A 373 -0.63 16.59 3.07
N PHE A 374 -0.44 15.39 2.54
CA PHE A 374 0.77 14.92 1.90
C PHE A 374 0.45 14.50 0.47
N ASN A 375 1.19 15.02 -0.51
CA ASN A 375 1.08 14.57 -1.89
C ASN A 375 2.18 13.58 -2.22
N PHE A 376 1.81 12.44 -2.80
CA PHE A 376 2.73 11.41 -3.26
C PHE A 376 2.45 11.06 -4.73
N SER A 377 3.29 11.59 -5.62
CA SER A 377 3.14 11.48 -7.07
C SER A 377 4.11 10.48 -7.72
N SER A 378 4.33 9.35 -7.05
CA SER A 378 5.14 8.24 -7.56
C SER A 378 4.35 6.93 -7.46
N SER A 379 4.61 6.01 -8.38
CA SER A 379 3.97 4.70 -8.39
C SER A 379 4.95 3.61 -8.81
N GLU A 380 4.60 2.36 -8.57
CA GLU A 380 5.25 1.25 -9.24
C GLU A 380 4.98 1.29 -10.75
N GLU A 381 5.85 0.69 -11.54
CA GLU A 381 5.68 0.60 -13.00
C GLU A 381 4.65 -0.46 -13.39
N THR A 382 4.47 -1.47 -12.55
CA THR A 382 3.51 -2.56 -12.75
C THR A 382 2.16 -2.28 -12.11
N PRO A 383 1.05 -2.80 -12.68
CA PRO A 383 -0.26 -2.69 -12.06
C PRO A 383 -0.32 -3.55 -10.78
N ILE A 384 -1.24 -3.17 -9.87
CA ILE A 384 -1.55 -4.05 -8.73
C ILE A 384 -2.17 -5.36 -9.23
N GLN A 385 -1.87 -6.43 -8.52
CA GLN A 385 -2.38 -7.76 -8.86
C GLN A 385 -3.05 -8.43 -7.66
N GLY A 386 -4.18 -9.06 -7.95
CA GLY A 386 -4.85 -9.94 -7.01
C GLY A 386 -5.60 -9.25 -5.87
N ASP A 387 -5.71 -9.99 -4.77
CA ASP A 387 -6.59 -9.69 -3.64
C ASP A 387 -5.83 -9.15 -2.43
N GLU A 388 -4.58 -8.73 -2.61
CA GLU A 388 -3.74 -8.20 -1.53
C GLU A 388 -3.43 -6.71 -1.75
N ILE A 389 -3.44 -5.96 -0.66
CA ILE A 389 -3.02 -4.56 -0.67
C ILE A 389 -1.50 -4.49 -0.80
N SER A 390 -1.00 -3.53 -1.56
CA SER A 390 0.45 -3.31 -1.69
C SER A 390 1.08 -2.93 -0.34
N ILE A 391 2.36 -3.26 -0.17
CA ILE A 391 3.11 -2.98 1.06
C ILE A 391 3.09 -1.48 1.38
N LEU A 392 3.41 -0.64 0.40
CA LEU A 392 3.39 0.81 0.60
C LEU A 392 1.97 1.34 0.80
N GLY A 393 0.97 0.84 0.07
CA GLY A 393 -0.44 1.22 0.26
C GLY A 393 -0.91 0.95 1.69
N TYR A 394 -0.57 -0.21 2.24
CA TYR A 394 -0.82 -0.56 3.63
C TYR A 394 -0.12 0.39 4.61
N GLU A 395 1.17 0.68 4.41
CA GLU A 395 1.91 1.61 5.28
C GLU A 395 1.34 3.03 5.27
N LEU A 396 0.93 3.54 4.10
CA LEU A 396 0.26 4.83 4.01
C LEU A 396 -1.07 4.86 4.79
N ASP A 397 -1.83 3.77 4.77
CA ASP A 397 -3.05 3.64 5.57
C ASP A 397 -2.77 3.63 7.07
N VAL A 398 -1.72 2.93 7.50
CA VAL A 398 -1.31 2.92 8.91
C VAL A 398 -0.87 4.31 9.37
N LEU A 399 -0.07 5.02 8.55
CA LEU A 399 0.34 6.39 8.85
C LEU A 399 -0.86 7.36 8.91
N ALA A 400 -1.84 7.18 8.01
CA ALA A 400 -3.06 7.98 7.99
C ALA A 400 -3.86 7.82 9.29
N ILE A 401 -4.04 6.58 9.77
CA ILE A 401 -4.73 6.32 11.05
C ILE A 401 -3.92 6.85 12.23
N GLN A 402 -2.64 6.52 12.28
CA GLN A 402 -1.81 6.78 13.45
C GLN A 402 -1.58 8.26 13.71
N TYR A 403 -1.47 9.07 12.65
CA TYR A 403 -1.12 10.48 12.75
C TYR A 403 -2.21 11.44 12.27
N GLY A 404 -3.36 10.93 11.82
CA GLY A 404 -4.45 11.74 11.31
C GLY A 404 -4.07 12.52 10.05
N VAL A 405 -3.19 11.97 9.21
CA VAL A 405 -2.77 12.57 7.95
C VAL A 405 -3.51 11.98 6.76
N LYS A 406 -3.51 12.65 5.63
CA LYS A 406 -4.06 12.18 4.35
C LYS A 406 -3.04 12.30 3.24
N PHE A 407 -2.97 11.26 2.42
CA PHE A 407 -2.17 11.27 1.21
C PHE A 407 -3.07 11.41 -0.01
N THR A 408 -2.70 12.28 -0.93
CA THR A 408 -3.18 12.26 -2.31
C THR A 408 -2.16 11.49 -3.14
N ILE A 409 -2.61 10.47 -3.84
CA ILE A 409 -1.74 9.49 -4.49
C ILE A 409 -2.09 9.44 -5.96
N SER A 410 -1.09 9.51 -6.85
CA SER A 410 -1.31 9.30 -8.28
C SER A 410 -1.75 7.87 -8.57
N ALA A 411 -2.76 7.68 -9.43
CA ALA A 411 -3.26 6.36 -9.81
C ALA A 411 -2.21 5.50 -10.56
N GLY A 412 -1.15 6.14 -11.03
CA GLY A 412 -0.12 5.57 -11.90
C GLY A 412 -0.40 5.83 -13.37
N ASN A 413 0.60 5.59 -14.20
CA ASN A 413 0.53 5.85 -15.63
C ASN A 413 0.79 4.56 -16.41
N HIS A 414 0.09 4.42 -17.54
CA HIS A 414 0.25 3.33 -18.50
C HIS A 414 0.49 3.92 -19.88
N TYR A 415 1.67 3.67 -20.43
CA TYR A 415 2.07 4.20 -21.75
C TYR A 415 2.27 3.10 -22.80
N LEU A 416 1.94 1.84 -22.48
CA LEU A 416 2.14 0.69 -23.36
C LEU A 416 0.94 0.45 -24.26
N TYR A 417 0.53 1.46 -25.02
CA TYR A 417 -0.50 1.32 -26.06
C TYR A 417 0.10 1.51 -27.44
N ARG A 418 -0.53 0.89 -28.43
CA ARG A 418 -0.11 0.95 -29.83
C ARG A 418 -0.81 2.10 -30.54
N SER A 419 -0.21 2.63 -31.59
CA SER A 419 -0.79 3.73 -32.37
C SER A 419 -2.16 3.44 -32.98
N GLN A 420 -2.51 2.15 -33.15
CA GLN A 420 -3.82 1.70 -33.63
C GLN A 420 -4.86 1.47 -32.54
N ASP A 421 -4.46 1.43 -31.27
CA ASP A 421 -5.39 1.18 -30.17
C ASP A 421 -6.37 2.34 -30.03
N THR A 422 -7.59 2.00 -29.65
CA THR A 422 -8.60 2.96 -29.24
C THR A 422 -8.56 3.17 -27.74
N LEU A 423 -9.22 4.21 -27.24
CA LEU A 423 -9.36 4.39 -25.79
C LEU A 423 -10.03 3.17 -25.13
N GLU A 424 -11.01 2.57 -25.82
CA GLU A 424 -11.72 1.37 -25.33
C GLU A 424 -10.78 0.16 -25.20
N ASP A 425 -9.85 -0.01 -26.14
CA ASP A 425 -8.84 -1.08 -26.08
C ASP A 425 -7.91 -0.86 -24.88
N ILE A 426 -7.44 0.38 -24.65
CA ILE A 426 -6.59 0.75 -23.52
C ILE A 426 -7.31 0.51 -22.19
N LEU A 427 -8.59 0.89 -22.09
CA LEU A 427 -9.36 0.74 -20.86
C LEU A 427 -9.75 -0.72 -20.56
N LYS A 428 -9.64 -1.63 -21.50
CA LYS A 428 -9.87 -3.08 -21.32
C LYS A 428 -8.59 -3.85 -20.99
N ASP A 429 -7.44 -3.21 -21.11
CA ASP A 429 -6.15 -3.85 -20.82
C ASP A 429 -5.98 -4.03 -19.32
N ASP A 430 -5.78 -5.28 -18.87
CA ASP A 430 -5.54 -5.59 -17.46
C ASP A 430 -4.24 -4.95 -16.95
N ASP A 431 -3.27 -4.71 -17.82
CA ASP A 431 -2.04 -3.98 -17.48
C ASP A 431 -2.29 -2.49 -17.20
N ASN A 432 -3.49 -1.97 -17.51
CA ASN A 432 -3.88 -0.59 -17.22
C ASN A 432 -4.53 -0.39 -15.83
N ARG A 433 -4.55 -1.39 -14.98
CA ARG A 433 -5.02 -1.24 -13.59
C ARG A 433 -4.12 -0.31 -12.78
N ILE A 434 -4.69 0.32 -11.74
CA ILE A 434 -3.92 1.20 -10.83
C ILE A 434 -2.63 0.52 -10.37
N ALA A 435 -1.62 1.34 -10.06
CA ALA A 435 -0.34 0.86 -9.55
C ALA A 435 -0.19 1.20 -8.05
N ALA A 436 0.62 0.40 -7.34
CA ALA A 436 0.94 0.71 -5.94
C ALA A 436 1.60 2.10 -5.82
N PRO A 437 1.26 2.86 -4.78
CA PRO A 437 0.37 2.58 -3.66
C PRO A 437 -1.06 3.13 -3.80
N ALA A 438 -1.56 3.34 -5.04
CA ALA A 438 -2.91 3.89 -5.27
C ALA A 438 -4.05 2.97 -4.79
N ASP A 439 -3.74 1.73 -4.44
CA ASP A 439 -4.64 0.77 -3.80
C ASP A 439 -4.84 0.99 -2.30
N SER A 440 -4.14 1.96 -1.69
CA SER A 440 -4.36 2.41 -0.31
C SER A 440 -5.85 2.69 -0.07
N MET A 441 -6.40 2.20 1.04
CA MET A 441 -7.85 2.22 1.31
C MET A 441 -8.33 3.48 2.02
N LEU A 442 -7.46 4.15 2.76
CA LEU A 442 -7.79 5.32 3.60
C LEU A 442 -7.31 6.64 3.00
N ASN A 443 -6.55 6.57 1.93
CA ASN A 443 -6.00 7.72 1.22
C ASN A 443 -6.68 7.90 -0.14
N ILE A 444 -6.43 9.02 -0.80
CA ILE A 444 -7.15 9.42 -2.00
C ILE A 444 -6.28 9.14 -3.23
N ALA A 445 -6.63 8.11 -3.98
CA ALA A 445 -6.05 7.85 -5.28
C ALA A 445 -6.71 8.73 -6.36
N VAL A 446 -5.90 9.41 -7.15
CA VAL A 446 -6.35 10.39 -8.14
C VAL A 446 -5.98 9.95 -9.55
N GLY A 447 -6.98 9.75 -10.38
CA GLY A 447 -6.85 9.51 -11.81
C GLY A 447 -6.87 10.82 -12.63
N ALA A 448 -6.72 10.70 -13.93
CA ALA A 448 -6.74 11.84 -14.87
C ALA A 448 -7.86 11.72 -15.90
N ILE A 449 -8.55 12.83 -16.15
CA ILE A 449 -9.45 13.03 -17.30
C ILE A 449 -8.93 14.19 -18.15
N VAL A 450 -9.22 14.14 -19.46
CA VAL A 450 -8.74 15.15 -20.41
C VAL A 450 -9.48 16.47 -20.21
N GLY A 451 -8.74 17.55 -19.92
CA GLY A 451 -9.30 18.90 -19.78
C GLY A 451 -9.58 19.58 -21.13
N ALA A 452 -8.67 19.42 -22.08
CA ALA A 452 -8.81 19.97 -23.43
C ALA A 452 -8.61 18.89 -24.50
N GLU A 453 -9.55 18.81 -25.45
CA GLU A 453 -9.48 17.87 -26.57
C GLU A 453 -8.42 18.30 -27.60
N HIS A 454 -7.69 17.33 -28.12
CA HIS A 454 -6.74 17.54 -29.22
C HIS A 454 -7.11 16.65 -30.42
N LYS A 455 -7.02 17.18 -31.65
CA LYS A 455 -7.39 16.48 -32.90
C LYS A 455 -6.69 15.12 -33.10
N GLU A 456 -5.48 14.96 -32.56
CA GLU A 456 -4.67 13.74 -32.63
C GLU A 456 -4.71 12.96 -31.31
N GLY A 457 -5.49 13.41 -30.34
CA GLY A 457 -5.68 12.74 -29.05
C GLY A 457 -6.49 11.44 -29.17
N LEU A 458 -6.28 10.53 -28.24
CA LEU A 458 -7.07 9.31 -28.12
C LEU A 458 -8.37 9.52 -27.36
N SER A 459 -8.38 10.48 -26.43
CA SER A 459 -9.50 10.79 -25.56
C SER A 459 -10.13 12.13 -25.93
N ARG A 460 -11.44 12.24 -25.80
CA ARG A 460 -12.19 13.50 -25.91
C ARG A 460 -12.11 14.26 -24.60
N GLN A 461 -12.57 15.51 -24.61
CA GLN A 461 -12.71 16.28 -23.37
C GLN A 461 -13.61 15.53 -22.37
N TYR A 462 -13.15 15.44 -21.12
CA TYR A 462 -13.77 14.71 -19.99
C TYR A 462 -13.75 13.19 -20.07
N ASP A 463 -13.19 12.59 -21.13
CA ASP A 463 -12.88 11.17 -21.12
C ASP A 463 -11.66 10.90 -20.23
N VAL A 464 -11.49 9.65 -19.80
CA VAL A 464 -10.28 9.20 -19.11
C VAL A 464 -9.07 9.52 -19.98
N ALA A 465 -8.03 10.11 -19.38
CA ALA A 465 -6.79 10.38 -20.10
C ALA A 465 -6.12 9.04 -20.48
N PRO A 466 -5.60 8.91 -21.72
CA PRO A 466 -5.18 7.59 -22.23
C PRO A 466 -4.04 6.95 -21.45
N TYR A 467 -3.27 7.74 -20.71
CA TYR A 467 -2.20 7.28 -19.85
C TYR A 467 -2.66 6.98 -18.41
N SER A 468 -3.85 7.42 -18.00
CA SER A 468 -4.32 7.22 -16.63
C SER A 468 -4.65 5.76 -16.38
N ARG A 469 -4.01 5.18 -15.38
CA ARG A 469 -4.41 3.88 -14.89
C ARG A 469 -5.80 3.93 -14.26
N ILE A 470 -6.52 2.82 -14.32
CA ILE A 470 -7.92 2.68 -13.91
C ILE A 470 -8.10 1.54 -12.90
N GLY A 471 -9.28 1.49 -12.29
CA GLY A 471 -9.65 0.38 -11.41
C GLY A 471 -9.95 -0.93 -12.15
N PRO A 472 -10.33 -1.96 -11.41
CA PRO A 472 -10.56 -1.94 -9.99
C PRO A 472 -9.29 -1.93 -9.13
N GLY A 473 -9.41 -1.48 -7.90
CA GLY A 473 -8.39 -1.60 -6.88
C GLY A 473 -8.35 -2.97 -6.21
N PHE A 474 -7.65 -3.05 -5.08
CA PHE A 474 -7.59 -4.22 -4.21
C PHE A 474 -8.98 -4.84 -3.97
N ARG A 475 -9.11 -6.16 -4.16
CA ARG A 475 -10.37 -6.92 -4.02
C ARG A 475 -11.58 -6.33 -4.74
N GLY A 476 -11.37 -5.67 -5.87
CA GLY A 476 -12.45 -5.05 -6.62
C GLY A 476 -12.99 -3.74 -6.04
N PHE A 477 -12.33 -3.15 -5.06
CA PHE A 477 -12.70 -1.83 -4.57
C PHE A 477 -12.59 -0.78 -5.67
N ARG A 478 -13.47 0.20 -5.59
CA ARG A 478 -13.49 1.29 -6.57
C ARG A 478 -12.27 2.18 -6.40
N LYS A 479 -11.43 2.23 -7.42
CA LYS A 479 -10.27 3.10 -7.57
C LYS A 479 -10.15 3.56 -9.04
N PRO A 480 -9.52 4.72 -9.33
CA PRO A 480 -9.16 5.74 -8.36
C PRO A 480 -10.40 6.28 -7.63
N ASP A 481 -10.22 6.94 -6.48
CA ASP A 481 -11.31 7.49 -5.68
C ASP A 481 -11.96 8.68 -6.37
N ILE A 482 -11.15 9.53 -6.98
CA ILE A 482 -11.57 10.70 -7.76
C ILE A 482 -10.66 10.89 -8.98
N VAL A 483 -11.06 11.80 -9.85
CA VAL A 483 -10.28 12.23 -11.01
C VAL A 483 -10.17 13.76 -11.03
N SER A 484 -9.11 14.26 -11.66
CA SER A 484 -8.95 15.70 -11.92
C SER A 484 -8.58 15.95 -13.37
N LEU A 485 -8.78 17.19 -13.83
CA LEU A 485 -8.48 17.61 -15.18
C LEU A 485 -6.97 17.61 -15.43
N ALA A 486 -6.56 17.11 -16.60
CA ALA A 486 -5.16 16.97 -16.99
C ALA A 486 -4.99 17.20 -18.50
N GLY A 487 -3.74 17.37 -18.92
CA GLY A 487 -3.38 17.41 -20.34
C GLY A 487 -3.65 16.09 -21.04
N THR A 488 -3.90 16.16 -22.34
CA THR A 488 -4.07 14.96 -23.18
C THR A 488 -2.72 14.45 -23.71
N MET A 489 -2.75 13.28 -24.33
CA MET A 489 -1.62 12.72 -25.07
C MET A 489 -2.09 12.29 -26.46
N THR A 490 -1.29 12.58 -27.48
CA THR A 490 -1.56 12.13 -28.86
C THR A 490 -1.23 10.65 -29.03
N LYS A 491 -1.73 10.05 -30.12
CA LYS A 491 -1.39 8.68 -30.53
C LYS A 491 0.10 8.44 -30.72
N ALA A 492 0.87 9.48 -30.99
CA ALA A 492 2.32 9.43 -31.11
C ALA A 492 3.07 9.57 -29.76
N GLY A 493 2.35 9.63 -28.62
CA GLY A 493 2.94 9.81 -27.31
C GLY A 493 3.42 11.23 -27.01
N VAL A 494 2.96 12.23 -27.79
CA VAL A 494 3.33 13.64 -27.58
C VAL A 494 2.25 14.32 -26.72
N VAL A 495 2.68 15.14 -25.77
CA VAL A 495 1.81 15.99 -24.96
C VAL A 495 1.65 17.34 -25.65
N PRO A 496 0.45 17.67 -26.17
CA PRO A 496 0.20 18.98 -26.75
C PRO A 496 0.27 20.08 -25.68
N PRO A 497 0.79 21.25 -25.99
CA PRO A 497 0.71 22.40 -25.09
C PRO A 497 -0.76 22.80 -24.87
N ASP A 498 -1.24 22.66 -23.65
CA ASP A 498 -2.54 23.17 -23.21
C ASP A 498 -2.45 23.63 -21.75
N GLU A 499 -3.47 24.32 -21.27
CA GLU A 499 -3.50 24.87 -19.91
C GLU A 499 -3.46 23.81 -18.80
N TYR A 500 -3.99 22.62 -19.05
CA TYR A 500 -4.04 21.52 -18.08
C TYR A 500 -2.71 20.77 -18.00
N ALA A 501 -1.96 20.73 -19.13
CA ALA A 501 -0.63 20.14 -19.19
C ALA A 501 0.48 21.10 -18.70
N MET A 502 0.17 22.40 -18.60
CA MET A 502 1.13 23.43 -18.26
C MET A 502 1.50 23.45 -16.78
N MET A 503 2.78 23.61 -16.49
CA MET A 503 3.31 23.73 -15.13
C MET A 503 4.63 24.50 -15.11
N ILE A 504 5.04 24.96 -13.93
CA ILE A 504 6.33 25.62 -13.72
C ILE A 504 7.40 24.54 -13.58
N ALA A 505 8.44 24.64 -14.37
CA ALA A 505 9.61 23.79 -14.32
C ALA A 505 10.77 24.45 -13.54
N SER A 506 11.77 23.65 -13.22
CA SER A 506 13.00 24.09 -12.58
C SER A 506 13.63 25.28 -13.32
N GLY A 507 14.11 26.27 -12.55
CA GLY A 507 14.68 27.49 -13.12
C GLY A 507 13.67 28.46 -13.76
N GLY A 508 12.39 28.35 -13.43
CA GLY A 508 11.34 29.27 -13.93
C GLY A 508 10.96 29.06 -15.38
N GLN A 509 11.30 27.91 -15.94
CA GLN A 509 10.84 27.50 -17.27
C GLN A 509 9.40 26.98 -17.20
N TRP A 510 8.77 26.75 -18.34
CA TRP A 510 7.48 26.09 -18.41
C TRP A 510 7.65 24.68 -18.91
N ALA A 511 6.93 23.74 -18.30
CA ALA A 511 6.83 22.37 -18.75
C ALA A 511 5.40 22.07 -19.21
N PHE A 512 5.29 21.20 -20.20
CA PHE A 512 4.03 20.58 -20.62
C PHE A 512 4.18 19.07 -20.44
N GLN A 513 3.40 18.54 -19.52
CA GLN A 513 3.46 17.11 -19.20
C GLN A 513 2.06 16.53 -19.03
N ALA A 514 1.97 15.22 -19.23
CA ALA A 514 0.79 14.42 -19.00
C ALA A 514 1.12 13.28 -18.03
N GLY A 515 0.28 13.09 -17.03
CA GLY A 515 0.47 12.08 -16.00
C GLY A 515 -0.43 12.30 -14.79
N THR A 516 -0.84 11.22 -14.15
CA THR A 516 -1.59 11.28 -12.89
C THR A 516 -0.77 11.90 -11.76
N SER A 517 0.55 11.97 -11.92
CA SER A 517 1.44 12.71 -11.02
C SER A 517 1.11 14.20 -10.91
N PHE A 518 0.36 14.75 -11.88
CA PHE A 518 -0.01 16.16 -11.94
C PHE A 518 -1.48 16.41 -11.62
N THR A 519 -2.28 15.36 -11.41
CA THR A 519 -3.66 15.46 -10.91
C THR A 519 -3.74 15.29 -9.40
N ALA A 520 -2.96 14.40 -8.83
CA ALA A 520 -2.91 14.20 -7.38
C ALA A 520 -2.55 15.49 -6.60
N PRO A 521 -1.58 16.32 -7.04
CA PRO A 521 -1.26 17.58 -6.36
C PRO A 521 -2.36 18.64 -6.47
N ILE A 522 -3.18 18.63 -7.52
CA ILE A 522 -4.36 19.51 -7.61
C ILE A 522 -5.30 19.20 -6.44
N VAL A 523 -5.63 17.94 -6.26
CA VAL A 523 -6.49 17.47 -5.17
C VAL A 523 -5.87 17.72 -3.79
N ALA A 524 -4.53 17.67 -3.68
CA ALA A 524 -3.85 18.04 -2.44
C ALA A 524 -4.08 19.51 -2.07
N GLY A 525 -3.99 20.40 -3.06
CA GLY A 525 -4.32 21.83 -2.89
C GLY A 525 -5.77 22.03 -2.47
N ASP A 526 -6.73 21.38 -3.16
CA ASP A 526 -8.16 21.45 -2.84
C ASP A 526 -8.45 21.01 -1.39
N LEU A 527 -7.85 19.89 -0.97
CA LEU A 527 -7.98 19.40 0.41
C LEU A 527 -7.39 20.37 1.42
N ALA A 528 -6.28 21.00 1.10
CA ALA A 528 -5.63 21.95 1.99
C ALA A 528 -6.50 23.21 2.18
N GLU A 529 -7.13 23.72 1.12
CA GLU A 529 -8.08 24.84 1.19
C GLU A 529 -9.34 24.50 2.00
N ILE A 530 -9.89 23.29 1.82
CA ILE A 530 -11.10 22.86 2.56
C ILE A 530 -10.81 22.65 4.05
N SER A 531 -9.56 22.31 4.40
CA SER A 531 -9.17 21.98 5.78
C SER A 531 -8.81 23.21 6.62
N GLN A 532 -8.79 24.41 6.04
CA GLN A 532 -8.65 25.68 6.75
C GLN A 532 -9.96 26.08 7.45
#